data_663a08b4e8e94f37ac3b6b87817c3b15
#
_entry.id   663a08b4e8e94f37ac3b6b87817c3b15
#
_cell.length_a   1.000
_cell.length_b   1.000
_cell.length_c   1.000
_cell.angle_alpha   90.00
_cell.angle_beta   90.00
_cell.angle_gamma   90.00
#
_symmetry.space_group_name_H-M   'P 1'
#
loop_
_entity.id
_entity.type
_entity.pdbx_description
1 polymer ?
#
loop_
_entity_poly.entity_id
_entity_poly.type
_entity_poly.pdbx_seq_one_letter_code
_entity_poly.pdbx_strand_id
1 'polypeptide(L)'
;VSYSIHTLKSYRQSYGLNFSLSFVVGLDAWQSFSSWHQFDKIARHSNLIVYNRPGKYTFDSSSAGTFGFQFKEKITQLSDFNQGCLFYLSLEKINISSSIVRSAARRGQDLSSMVNSDVAEYIAQHRIYRRA
;
A
#
# COMPACT_ATOMS: atom_id res chain seq x y z
N VAL A 1 -13.71 7.03 -15.32
CA VAL A 1 -12.63 6.15 -14.89
C VAL A 1 -11.56 6.97 -14.20
N SER A 2 -11.18 6.54 -13.01
CA SER A 2 -10.13 7.20 -12.24
C SER A 2 -8.80 6.47 -12.45
N TYR A 3 -7.78 7.20 -12.89
CA TYR A 3 -6.44 6.65 -13.06
C TYR A 3 -5.53 7.11 -11.92
N SER A 4 -4.66 6.22 -11.46
CA SER A 4 -3.74 6.50 -10.35
C SER A 4 -2.85 7.71 -10.61
N ILE A 5 -2.38 7.88 -11.85
CA ILE A 5 -1.54 9.03 -12.22
C ILE A 5 -2.25 10.36 -12.00
N HIS A 6 -3.56 10.41 -12.27
CA HIS A 6 -4.34 11.63 -12.07
C HIS A 6 -4.48 11.95 -10.58
N THR A 7 -4.68 10.94 -9.75
CA THR A 7 -4.74 11.10 -8.31
C THR A 7 -3.43 11.64 -7.76
N LEU A 8 -2.29 11.07 -8.19
CA LEU A 8 -0.97 11.49 -7.75
C LEU A 8 -0.66 12.93 -8.17
N LYS A 9 -1.01 13.30 -9.41
CA LYS A 9 -0.84 14.67 -9.89
C LYS A 9 -1.67 15.65 -9.07
N SER A 10 -2.90 15.28 -8.71
CA SER A 10 -3.78 16.09 -7.89
C SER A 10 -3.17 16.37 -6.51
N TYR A 11 -2.63 15.35 -5.86
CA TYR A 11 -1.94 15.53 -4.58
C TYR A 11 -0.74 16.45 -4.71
N ARG A 12 0.05 16.31 -5.78
CA ARG A 12 1.22 17.17 -6.00
C ARG A 12 0.83 18.62 -6.27
N GLN A 13 -0.26 18.85 -6.96
CA GLN A 13 -0.80 20.19 -7.16
C GLN A 13 -1.23 20.84 -5.84
N SER A 14 -1.85 20.06 -4.96
CA SER A 14 -2.37 20.56 -3.68
C SER A 14 -1.30 20.76 -2.63
N TYR A 15 -0.30 19.88 -2.57
CA TYR A 15 0.66 19.83 -1.46
C TYR A 15 2.11 20.09 -1.89
N GLY A 16 2.41 20.11 -3.19
CA GLY A 16 3.74 20.39 -3.72
C GLY A 16 4.66 19.17 -3.74
N LEU A 17 5.95 19.41 -3.97
CA LEU A 17 6.96 18.36 -4.17
C LEU A 17 7.86 18.13 -2.95
N ASN A 18 7.67 18.89 -1.87
CA ASN A 18 8.57 18.89 -0.71
C ASN A 18 8.14 17.92 0.39
N PHE A 19 7.34 16.92 0.07
CA PHE A 19 6.97 15.88 1.03
C PHE A 19 7.00 14.52 0.35
N SER A 20 7.13 13.47 1.18
CA SER A 20 7.11 12.09 0.69
C SER A 20 5.69 11.66 0.38
N LEU A 21 5.43 11.30 -0.87
CA LEU A 21 4.15 10.76 -1.29
C LEU A 21 4.37 9.31 -1.68
N SER A 22 3.59 8.41 -1.13
CA SER A 22 3.72 6.96 -1.38
C SER A 22 2.40 6.36 -1.83
N PHE A 23 2.49 5.45 -2.78
CA PHE A 23 1.36 4.71 -3.32
C PHE A 23 1.56 3.24 -3.01
N VAL A 24 0.56 2.60 -2.41
CA VAL A 24 0.66 1.20 -1.96
C VAL A 24 -0.10 0.30 -2.91
N VAL A 25 0.58 -0.74 -3.41
CA VAL A 25 -0.03 -1.71 -4.33
C VAL A 25 0.32 -3.14 -3.92
N GLY A 26 -0.59 -4.07 -4.20
CA GLY A 26 -0.29 -5.49 -4.07
C GLY A 26 0.61 -5.99 -5.19
N LEU A 27 1.30 -7.10 -4.96
CA LEU A 27 2.21 -7.68 -5.94
C LEU A 27 1.49 -8.09 -7.23
N ASP A 28 0.25 -8.54 -7.14
CA ASP A 28 -0.57 -8.88 -8.30
C ASP A 28 -0.83 -7.66 -9.19
N ALA A 29 -1.13 -6.51 -8.60
CA ALA A 29 -1.27 -5.26 -9.35
C ALA A 29 0.06 -4.81 -9.94
N TRP A 30 1.17 -5.02 -9.23
CA TRP A 30 2.50 -4.72 -9.74
C TRP A 30 2.83 -5.53 -11.00
N GLN A 31 2.39 -6.79 -11.08
CA GLN A 31 2.61 -7.62 -12.25
C GLN A 31 1.96 -7.04 -13.52
N SER A 32 0.88 -6.29 -13.38
CA SER A 32 0.18 -5.64 -14.49
C SER A 32 0.47 -4.13 -14.59
N PHE A 33 1.50 -3.65 -13.90
CA PHE A 33 1.80 -2.21 -13.81
C PHE A 33 1.99 -1.55 -15.18
N SER A 34 2.58 -2.28 -16.14
CA SER A 34 2.78 -1.77 -17.49
C SER A 34 1.48 -1.49 -18.25
N SER A 35 0.35 -2.03 -17.78
CA SER A 35 -0.96 -1.76 -18.37
C SER A 35 -1.63 -0.50 -17.82
N TRP A 36 -1.06 0.11 -16.79
CA TRP A 36 -1.64 1.29 -16.17
C TRP A 36 -1.47 2.51 -17.07
N HIS A 37 -2.46 3.39 -17.04
CA HIS A 37 -2.40 4.63 -17.81
C HIS A 37 -1.22 5.49 -17.34
N GLN A 38 -0.34 5.84 -18.29
CA GLN A 38 0.86 6.64 -18.02
C GLN A 38 1.74 6.05 -16.89
N PHE A 39 1.88 4.73 -16.85
CA PHE A 39 2.66 4.05 -15.84
C PHE A 39 4.09 4.58 -15.71
N ASP A 40 4.70 4.99 -16.82
CA ASP A 40 6.05 5.52 -16.90
C ASP A 40 6.24 6.87 -16.18
N LYS A 41 5.14 7.53 -15.81
CA LYS A 41 5.17 8.83 -15.14
C LYS A 41 4.93 8.75 -13.64
N ILE A 42 4.51 7.60 -13.11
CA ILE A 42 4.15 7.46 -11.69
C ILE A 42 5.36 7.74 -10.80
N ALA A 43 6.55 7.25 -11.15
CA ALA A 43 7.76 7.46 -10.38
C ALA A 43 8.14 8.93 -10.22
N ARG A 44 7.68 9.80 -11.11
CA ARG A 44 7.93 11.25 -11.03
C ARG A 44 7.10 11.94 -9.96
N HIS A 45 6.07 11.26 -9.45
CA HIS A 45 5.13 11.86 -8.51
C HIS A 45 5.13 11.19 -7.15
N SER A 46 5.51 9.91 -7.07
CA SER A 46 5.40 9.16 -5.82
C SER A 46 6.47 8.09 -5.68
N ASN A 47 6.70 7.68 -4.44
CA ASN A 47 7.29 6.38 -4.14
C ASN A 47 6.23 5.30 -4.31
N LEU A 48 6.67 4.05 -4.45
CA LEU A 48 5.78 2.91 -4.55
C LEU A 48 6.14 1.90 -3.47
N ILE A 49 5.13 1.41 -2.76
CA ILE A 49 5.27 0.32 -1.81
C ILE A 49 4.53 -0.87 -2.37
N VAL A 50 5.27 -1.92 -2.71
CA VAL A 50 4.70 -3.19 -3.19
C VAL A 50 4.67 -4.16 -2.03
N TYR A 51 3.53 -4.77 -1.76
CA TYR A 51 3.41 -5.78 -0.71
C TYR A 51 3.00 -7.11 -1.31
N ASN A 52 3.49 -8.20 -0.70
CA ASN A 52 3.13 -9.55 -1.08
C ASN A 52 2.28 -10.19 0.01
N ARG A 53 1.21 -10.87 -0.41
CA ARG A 53 0.46 -11.80 0.41
C ARG A 53 0.87 -13.23 0.00
N PRO A 54 0.68 -14.24 0.85
CA PRO A 54 0.90 -15.63 0.43
C PRO A 54 0.17 -15.91 -0.89
N GLY A 55 0.91 -16.35 -1.93
CA GLY A 55 0.31 -16.56 -3.25
C GLY A 55 1.30 -16.85 -4.35
N LYS A 56 0.86 -16.64 -5.58
CA LYS A 56 1.52 -17.11 -6.81
C LYS A 56 2.75 -16.32 -7.23
N TYR A 57 2.88 -15.07 -6.81
CA TYR A 57 3.85 -14.16 -7.40
C TYR A 57 5.08 -14.01 -6.55
N THR A 58 6.21 -13.84 -7.22
CA THR A 58 7.49 -13.54 -6.60
C THR A 58 7.93 -12.15 -7.03
N PHE A 59 8.40 -11.35 -6.09
CA PHE A 59 8.90 -10.01 -6.40
C PHE A 59 10.35 -10.10 -6.88
N ASP A 60 10.61 -9.40 -8.00
CA ASP A 60 11.95 -9.21 -8.53
C ASP A 60 12.33 -7.73 -8.41
N SER A 61 13.32 -7.44 -7.59
CA SER A 61 13.75 -6.05 -7.33
C SER A 61 14.26 -5.34 -8.58
N SER A 62 14.78 -6.07 -9.55
CA SER A 62 15.25 -5.48 -10.81
C SER A 62 14.12 -4.88 -11.63
N SER A 63 12.88 -5.30 -11.41
CA SER A 63 11.71 -4.77 -12.12
C SER A 63 11.43 -3.31 -11.77
N ALA A 64 11.89 -2.82 -10.64
CA ALA A 64 11.71 -1.43 -10.24
C ALA A 64 12.33 -0.45 -11.25
N GLY A 65 13.54 -0.73 -11.69
CA GLY A 65 14.25 0.10 -12.66
C GLY A 65 13.58 0.18 -14.03
N THR A 66 12.87 -0.89 -14.42
CA THR A 66 12.13 -0.94 -15.69
C THR A 66 11.07 0.17 -15.76
N PHE A 67 10.50 0.56 -14.63
CA PHE A 67 9.42 1.56 -14.55
C PHE A 67 9.89 2.90 -13.99
N GLY A 68 11.19 3.11 -13.86
CA GLY A 68 11.76 4.39 -13.43
C GLY A 68 11.88 4.56 -11.92
N PHE A 69 11.70 3.49 -11.14
CA PHE A 69 11.89 3.50 -9.69
C PHE A 69 13.29 3.04 -9.30
N GLN A 70 13.80 3.59 -8.21
CA GLN A 70 15.01 3.09 -7.57
C GLN A 70 14.60 2.18 -6.41
N PHE A 71 15.01 0.92 -6.45
CA PHE A 71 14.70 -0.02 -5.39
C PHE A 71 15.49 0.31 -4.12
N LYS A 72 14.79 0.32 -2.98
CA LYS A 72 15.36 0.52 -1.64
C LYS A 72 14.93 -0.63 -0.74
N GLU A 73 15.88 -1.19 0.02
CA GLU A 73 15.61 -2.35 0.86
C GLU A 73 14.90 -2.01 2.17
N LYS A 74 15.14 -0.83 2.72
CA LYS A 74 14.68 -0.47 4.06
C LYS A 74 13.49 0.48 4.00
N ILE A 75 12.31 -0.04 4.33
CA ILE A 75 11.07 0.77 4.38
C ILE A 75 11.18 1.93 5.37
N THR A 76 12.03 1.82 6.38
CA THR A 76 12.26 2.90 7.34
C THR A 76 12.82 4.17 6.70
N GLN A 77 13.37 4.07 5.50
CA GLN A 77 13.89 5.22 4.74
C GLN A 77 12.83 5.90 3.87
N LEU A 78 11.58 5.45 3.94
CA LEU A 78 10.52 5.95 3.05
C LEU A 78 10.37 7.46 3.10
N SER A 79 10.41 8.05 4.28
CA SER A 79 10.26 9.51 4.47
C SER A 79 11.46 10.31 3.98
N ASP A 80 12.58 9.67 3.68
CA ASP A 80 13.78 10.35 3.16
C ASP A 80 13.65 10.68 1.67
N PHE A 81 12.66 10.08 0.98
CA PHE A 81 12.49 10.23 -0.46
C PHE A 81 11.10 10.77 -0.78
N ASN A 82 11.04 11.81 -1.58
CA ASN A 82 9.77 12.42 -1.96
C ASN A 82 9.05 11.65 -3.05
N GLN A 83 9.81 11.06 -3.97
CA GLN A 83 9.26 10.25 -5.07
C GLN A 83 10.36 9.39 -5.69
N GLY A 84 9.97 8.46 -6.57
CA GLY A 84 10.90 7.72 -7.41
C GLY A 84 11.52 6.49 -6.78
N CYS A 85 11.18 6.13 -5.55
CA CYS A 85 11.71 4.94 -4.89
C CYS A 85 10.65 3.86 -4.77
N LEU A 86 11.07 2.60 -4.85
CA LEU A 86 10.21 1.44 -4.65
C LEU A 86 10.70 0.65 -3.46
N PHE A 87 9.76 0.32 -2.57
CA PHE A 87 9.99 -0.52 -1.39
C PHE A 87 9.15 -1.77 -1.49
N TYR A 88 9.66 -2.88 -1.01
CA TYR A 88 8.93 -4.14 -0.99
C TYR A 88 8.72 -4.60 0.45
N LEU A 89 7.48 -4.94 0.76
CA LEU A 89 7.08 -5.50 2.05
C LEU A 89 6.58 -6.92 1.86
N SER A 90 7.27 -7.88 2.48
CA SER A 90 6.79 -9.25 2.51
C SER A 90 5.85 -9.43 3.71
N LEU A 91 4.60 -9.75 3.42
CA LEU A 91 3.57 -10.01 4.44
C LEU A 91 3.25 -11.50 4.53
N GLU A 92 4.16 -12.35 4.12
CA GLU A 92 3.92 -13.80 4.03
C GLU A 92 3.53 -14.43 5.37
N LYS A 93 4.03 -13.85 6.48
CA LYS A 93 3.74 -14.35 7.82
C LYS A 93 2.52 -13.69 8.45
N ILE A 94 1.90 -12.73 7.77
CA ILE A 94 0.75 -11.99 8.27
C ILE A 94 -0.47 -12.40 7.45
N ASN A 95 -1.28 -13.28 8.03
CA ASN A 95 -2.50 -13.74 7.38
C ASN A 95 -3.69 -12.91 7.86
N ILE A 96 -3.71 -11.63 7.45
CA ILE A 96 -4.76 -10.68 7.82
C ILE A 96 -5.42 -10.16 6.55
N SER A 97 -6.75 -10.18 6.54
CA SER A 97 -7.55 -9.61 5.45
C SER A 97 -8.72 -8.84 6.05
N SER A 98 -9.37 -8.02 5.24
CA SER A 98 -10.58 -7.33 5.67
C SER A 98 -11.67 -8.32 6.11
N SER A 99 -11.77 -9.46 5.44
CA SER A 99 -12.73 -10.52 5.81
C SER A 99 -12.42 -11.10 7.19
N ILE A 100 -11.15 -11.35 7.49
CA ILE A 100 -10.71 -11.87 8.80
C ILE A 100 -11.00 -10.85 9.90
N VAL A 101 -10.69 -9.58 9.67
CA VAL A 101 -10.94 -8.51 10.64
C VAL A 101 -12.44 -8.37 10.91
N ARG A 102 -13.26 -8.34 9.87
CA ARG A 102 -14.72 -8.24 10.02
C ARG A 102 -15.30 -9.44 10.77
N SER A 103 -14.81 -10.65 10.47
CA SER A 103 -15.24 -11.87 11.15
C SER A 103 -14.86 -11.85 12.64
N ALA A 104 -13.64 -11.45 12.96
CA ALA A 104 -13.17 -11.31 14.33
C ALA A 104 -14.00 -10.26 15.10
N ALA A 105 -14.30 -9.13 14.48
CA ALA A 105 -15.11 -8.07 15.08
C ALA A 105 -16.54 -8.56 15.38
N ARG A 106 -17.15 -9.33 14.48
CA ARG A 106 -18.48 -9.93 14.71
C ARG A 106 -18.51 -10.83 15.93
N ARG A 107 -17.44 -11.56 16.17
CA ARG A 107 -17.30 -12.48 17.29
C ARG A 107 -16.88 -11.78 18.58
N GLY A 108 -16.65 -10.47 18.53
CA GLY A 108 -16.20 -9.70 19.69
C GLY A 108 -14.76 -9.97 20.09
N GLN A 109 -13.95 -10.47 19.19
CA GLN A 109 -12.55 -10.77 19.46
C GLN A 109 -11.69 -9.50 19.50
N ASP A 110 -10.56 -9.59 20.20
CA ASP A 110 -9.59 -8.52 20.26
C ASP A 110 -8.92 -8.33 18.87
N LEU A 111 -8.93 -7.10 18.37
CA LEU A 111 -8.38 -6.75 17.07
C LEU A 111 -6.97 -6.14 17.16
N SER A 112 -6.38 -6.04 18.36
CA SER A 112 -5.13 -5.31 18.57
C SER A 112 -3.94 -5.88 17.79
N SER A 113 -3.97 -7.19 17.46
CA SER A 113 -2.94 -7.84 16.66
C SER A 113 -3.19 -7.72 15.14
N MET A 114 -4.35 -7.26 14.72
CA MET A 114 -4.78 -7.23 13.32
C MET A 114 -4.77 -5.82 12.73
N VAL A 115 -5.11 -4.83 13.55
CA VAL A 115 -5.22 -3.44 13.13
C VAL A 115 -4.59 -2.55 14.18
N ASN A 116 -4.33 -1.31 13.80
CA ASN A 116 -3.85 -0.26 14.69
C ASN A 116 -4.81 -0.09 15.87
N SER A 117 -4.29 0.26 17.05
CA SER A 117 -5.09 0.39 18.28
C SER A 117 -6.23 1.39 18.14
N ASP A 118 -6.04 2.49 17.43
CA ASP A 118 -7.09 3.49 17.22
C ASP A 118 -8.22 2.92 16.34
N VAL A 119 -7.87 2.12 15.34
CA VAL A 119 -8.85 1.44 14.49
C VAL A 119 -9.62 0.39 15.28
N ALA A 120 -8.92 -0.41 16.10
CA ALA A 120 -9.54 -1.44 16.92
C ALA A 120 -10.51 -0.80 17.91
N GLU A 121 -10.13 0.29 18.58
CA GLU A 121 -10.97 1.04 19.51
C GLU A 121 -12.21 1.61 18.81
N TYR A 122 -12.03 2.20 17.63
CA TYR A 122 -13.14 2.74 16.85
C TYR A 122 -14.16 1.64 16.50
N ILE A 123 -13.68 0.48 16.03
CA ILE A 123 -14.55 -0.65 15.69
C ILE A 123 -15.33 -1.12 16.91
N ALA A 124 -14.67 -1.24 18.05
CA ALA A 124 -15.30 -1.69 19.29
C ALA A 124 -16.31 -0.67 19.82
N GLN A 125 -15.94 0.61 19.84
CA GLN A 125 -16.76 1.69 20.38
C GLN A 125 -18.05 1.90 19.59
N HIS A 126 -17.97 1.79 18.26
CA HIS A 126 -19.11 1.99 17.36
C HIS A 126 -19.80 0.68 16.97
N ARG A 127 -19.35 -0.46 17.51
CA ARG A 127 -19.89 -1.81 17.23
C ARG A 127 -19.95 -2.12 15.74
N ILE A 128 -18.97 -1.65 15.00
CA ILE A 128 -18.88 -1.90 13.57
C ILE A 128 -18.66 -3.41 13.35
N TYR A 129 -19.34 -3.99 12.37
CA TYR A 129 -19.33 -5.40 12.02
C TYR A 129 -19.98 -6.34 13.01
N ARG A 130 -20.42 -5.85 14.17
CA ARG A 130 -21.15 -6.70 15.12
C ARG A 130 -22.60 -6.85 14.67
N ARG A 131 -23.15 -8.04 14.85
CA ARG A 131 -24.59 -8.25 14.71
C ARG A 131 -25.31 -7.56 15.86
N ALA A 132 -26.39 -6.91 15.52
CA ALA A 132 -27.28 -6.31 16.52
C ALA A 132 -27.86 -7.38 17.44
#